data_6eeec26a742c51220b4311602aa982b3
#
_entry.id   6eeec26a742c51220b4311602aa982b3
#
_cell.length_a   1.000
_cell.length_b   1.000
_cell.length_c   1.000
_cell.angle_alpha   90.00
_cell.angle_beta   90.00
_cell.angle_gamma   90.00
#
_symmetry.space_group_name_H-M   'P 1'
#
loop_
_entity.id
_entity.type
_entity.pdbx_description
1 polymer ?
#
loop_
_entity_poly.entity_id
_entity_poly.type
_entity_poly.pdbx_seq_one_letter_code
_entity_poly.pdbx_strand_id
1 'polypeptide(L)'
;MSITSHEFRGETDMSRVLDLVRRVPLPSRHLIDLPWRLCSPTINEGHDAAFWEDAEGQVVGFAAWQYYWAALDFFILPAPQMQEVEAALFAWADERFRELDEERGHPLPYWVEFCDDDRERQQLIEAHGFMLEVDYSYISLQHMLVDLAPVPALPDGFLLRSLAGESEVAELAEMHRMAFESTAMTTEWRTRVIHTSQYRPELDLVICAPDGSLVGSCLGWFEPSRLVAQIEPISVHPRFQRRGLGRILLLEMLHRFQAHGASSAIIEPSIENAPIRKACESVGFQMTHTIRRRGKLLNQ
;
A
#
# COMPACT_ATOMS: atom_id res chain seq x y z
N MET A 1 -22.35 14.44 19.58
CA MET A 1 -22.30 14.96 18.20
C MET A 1 -22.52 13.74 17.31
N SER A 2 -23.39 13.82 16.30
CA SER A 2 -23.71 12.66 15.44
C SER A 2 -22.64 12.52 14.36
N ILE A 3 -22.20 11.31 14.09
CA ILE A 3 -21.40 10.98 12.91
C ILE A 3 -22.32 10.50 11.79
N THR A 4 -21.89 10.64 10.55
CA THR A 4 -22.60 10.15 9.36
C THR A 4 -21.66 9.29 8.54
N SER A 5 -22.11 8.10 8.14
CA SER A 5 -21.34 7.19 7.29
C SER A 5 -21.65 7.42 5.81
N HIS A 6 -20.64 7.26 4.97
CA HIS A 6 -20.73 7.38 3.52
C HIS A 6 -19.96 6.26 2.83
N GLU A 7 -20.48 5.76 1.72
CA GLU A 7 -19.74 4.89 0.82
C GLU A 7 -18.63 5.69 0.11
N PHE A 8 -17.47 5.06 -0.06
CA PHE A 8 -16.36 5.65 -0.81
C PHE A 8 -16.59 5.51 -2.32
N ARG A 9 -16.46 6.63 -3.05
CA ARG A 9 -16.76 6.73 -4.48
C ARG A 9 -15.50 7.02 -5.33
N GLY A 10 -14.43 6.28 -5.04
CA GLY A 10 -13.19 6.35 -5.81
C GLY A 10 -12.54 7.74 -5.78
N GLU A 11 -12.11 8.23 -6.94
CA GLU A 11 -11.33 9.47 -7.05
C GLU A 11 -12.06 10.71 -6.50
N THR A 12 -13.40 10.73 -6.54
CA THR A 12 -14.20 11.83 -5.99
C THR A 12 -13.97 12.05 -4.49
N ASP A 13 -13.82 10.96 -3.74
CA ASP A 13 -13.66 11.01 -2.28
C ASP A 13 -12.18 10.83 -1.86
N MET A 14 -11.30 10.47 -2.81
CA MET A 14 -9.88 10.19 -2.55
C MET A 14 -9.20 11.33 -1.78
N SER A 15 -9.38 12.58 -2.22
CA SER A 15 -8.74 13.74 -1.58
C SER A 15 -9.19 13.90 -0.13
N ARG A 16 -10.46 13.63 0.17
CA ARG A 16 -11.05 13.76 1.52
C ARG A 16 -10.49 12.70 2.47
N VAL A 17 -10.36 11.46 1.98
CA VAL A 17 -9.75 10.36 2.73
C VAL A 17 -8.25 10.63 2.97
N LEU A 18 -7.53 11.13 1.97
CA LEU A 18 -6.11 11.47 2.13
C LEU A 18 -5.92 12.64 3.11
N ASP A 19 -6.85 13.60 3.18
CA ASP A 19 -6.81 14.66 4.20
C ASP A 19 -7.00 14.12 5.62
N LEU A 20 -7.83 13.09 5.81
CA LEU A 20 -7.86 12.34 7.08
C LEU A 20 -6.51 11.70 7.36
N VAL A 21 -5.98 10.93 6.40
CA VAL A 21 -4.73 10.17 6.55
C VAL A 21 -3.54 11.06 6.91
N ARG A 22 -3.46 12.28 6.36
CA ARG A 22 -2.44 13.29 6.71
C ARG A 22 -2.50 13.74 8.17
N ARG A 23 -3.65 13.63 8.81
CA ARG A 23 -3.86 14.00 10.23
C ARG A 23 -3.66 12.85 11.21
N VAL A 24 -3.65 11.60 10.73
CA VAL A 24 -3.42 10.42 11.56
C VAL A 24 -1.96 10.37 12.01
N PRO A 25 -1.67 10.10 13.29
CA PRO A 25 -0.29 9.99 13.79
C PRO A 25 0.50 8.85 13.11
N LEU A 26 1.81 9.00 13.07
CA LEU A 26 2.74 7.91 12.74
C LEU A 26 3.15 7.16 14.04
N PRO A 27 3.48 5.88 13.96
CA PRO A 27 3.49 5.03 12.78
C PRO A 27 2.09 4.48 12.49
N SER A 28 1.65 4.52 11.25
CA SER A 28 0.42 3.87 10.81
C SER A 28 0.64 3.23 9.45
N ARG A 29 0.10 2.05 9.27
CA ARG A 29 0.24 1.25 8.05
C ARG A 29 -0.51 1.92 6.88
N HIS A 30 0.04 1.82 5.67
CA HIS A 30 -0.59 2.25 4.42
C HIS A 30 -0.95 3.74 4.31
N LEU A 31 -0.22 4.61 4.99
CA LEU A 31 -0.47 6.05 4.89
C LEU A 31 -0.02 6.64 3.54
N ILE A 32 1.06 6.14 2.98
CA ILE A 32 1.68 6.70 1.78
C ILE A 32 1.21 5.97 0.53
N ASP A 33 1.10 4.64 0.57
CA ASP A 33 0.65 3.79 -0.55
C ASP A 33 -0.88 3.60 -0.62
N LEU A 34 -1.64 4.28 0.22
CA LEU A 34 -3.11 4.19 0.21
C LEU A 34 -3.71 4.42 -1.19
N PRO A 35 -3.25 5.38 -2.02
CA PRO A 35 -3.76 5.54 -3.37
C PRO A 35 -3.63 4.29 -4.24
N TRP A 36 -2.52 3.55 -4.12
CA TRP A 36 -2.34 2.26 -4.78
C TRP A 36 -3.42 1.25 -4.38
N ARG A 37 -3.68 1.15 -3.09
CA ARG A 37 -4.64 0.20 -2.51
C ARG A 37 -6.08 0.56 -2.89
N LEU A 38 -6.43 1.86 -2.88
CA LEU A 38 -7.76 2.34 -3.23
C LEU A 38 -8.07 2.30 -4.74
N CYS A 39 -7.07 2.11 -5.59
CA CYS A 39 -7.27 1.84 -7.02
C CYS A 39 -7.62 0.37 -7.32
N SER A 40 -7.62 -0.53 -6.32
CA SER A 40 -8.05 -1.93 -6.50
C SER A 40 -9.46 -1.99 -7.09
N PRO A 41 -9.74 -2.91 -8.05
CA PRO A 41 -11.07 -3.06 -8.65
C PRO A 41 -12.18 -3.31 -7.62
N THR A 42 -11.88 -4.04 -6.55
CA THR A 42 -12.86 -4.37 -5.51
C THR A 42 -13.35 -3.12 -4.76
N ILE A 43 -12.47 -2.17 -4.49
CA ILE A 43 -12.82 -0.93 -3.78
C ILE A 43 -13.86 -0.08 -4.54
N ASN A 44 -13.82 -0.09 -5.87
CA ASN A 44 -14.71 0.75 -6.69
C ASN A 44 -16.11 0.16 -6.91
N GLU A 45 -16.39 -1.02 -6.39
CA GLU A 45 -17.74 -1.61 -6.44
C GLU A 45 -18.69 -1.05 -5.35
N GLY A 46 -18.22 -0.04 -4.58
CA GLY A 46 -19.04 0.79 -3.68
C GLY A 46 -19.19 0.21 -2.27
N HIS A 47 -19.10 -1.11 -2.10
CA HIS A 47 -19.38 -1.74 -0.81
C HIS A 47 -18.14 -2.01 0.05
N ASP A 48 -16.94 -1.93 -0.54
CA ASP A 48 -15.70 -2.34 0.13
C ASP A 48 -14.93 -1.20 0.80
N ALA A 49 -15.45 0.02 0.77
CA ALA A 49 -14.87 1.14 1.52
C ALA A 49 -15.92 2.15 1.96
N ALA A 50 -15.73 2.70 3.17
CA ALA A 50 -16.60 3.68 3.77
C ALA A 50 -15.80 4.71 4.56
N PHE A 51 -16.37 5.91 4.75
CA PHE A 51 -15.81 6.93 5.62
C PHE A 51 -16.90 7.56 6.50
N TRP A 52 -16.49 8.14 7.61
CA TRP A 52 -17.35 8.76 8.60
C TRP A 52 -17.00 10.23 8.74
N GLU A 53 -18.04 11.06 8.78
CA GLU A 53 -17.94 12.51 8.96
C GLU A 53 -18.52 12.95 10.28
N ASP A 54 -17.93 13.99 10.85
CA ASP A 54 -18.50 14.71 11.97
C ASP A 54 -19.59 15.70 11.53
N ALA A 55 -20.16 16.43 12.50
CA ALA A 55 -21.21 17.42 12.25
C ALA A 55 -20.75 18.60 11.38
N GLU A 56 -19.45 18.85 11.30
CA GLU A 56 -18.83 19.88 10.49
C GLU A 56 -18.49 19.40 9.07
N GLY A 57 -18.77 18.13 8.74
CA GLY A 57 -18.48 17.49 7.45
C GLY A 57 -17.01 17.13 7.24
N GLN A 58 -16.22 17.05 8.33
CA GLN A 58 -14.85 16.56 8.26
C GLN A 58 -14.82 15.04 8.33
N VAL A 59 -14.00 14.41 7.49
CA VAL A 59 -13.75 12.97 7.58
C VAL A 59 -12.91 12.69 8.82
N VAL A 60 -13.46 11.88 9.73
CA VAL A 60 -12.86 11.52 11.02
C VAL A 60 -12.57 10.01 11.15
N GLY A 61 -13.09 9.20 10.24
CA GLY A 61 -12.83 7.79 10.13
C GLY A 61 -12.91 7.30 8.68
N PHE A 62 -12.12 6.29 8.36
CA PHE A 62 -12.14 5.61 7.06
C PHE A 62 -11.83 4.14 7.25
N ALA A 63 -12.48 3.27 6.49
CA ALA A 63 -12.16 1.86 6.40
C ALA A 63 -12.29 1.37 4.97
N ALA A 64 -11.44 0.42 4.59
CA ALA A 64 -11.48 -0.25 3.31
C ALA A 64 -11.19 -1.74 3.48
N TRP A 65 -12.04 -2.56 2.89
CA TRP A 65 -11.82 -3.99 2.78
C TRP A 65 -10.92 -4.30 1.59
N GLN A 66 -9.77 -4.90 1.85
CA GLN A 66 -8.79 -5.25 0.84
C GLN A 66 -8.89 -6.74 0.50
N TYR A 67 -9.70 -7.05 -0.49
CA TYR A 67 -10.03 -8.43 -0.89
C TYR A 67 -8.79 -9.31 -1.09
N TYR A 68 -7.79 -8.84 -1.85
CA TYR A 68 -6.60 -9.62 -2.20
C TYR A 68 -5.70 -9.95 -0.99
N TRP A 69 -5.78 -9.17 0.08
CA TRP A 69 -5.00 -9.38 1.30
C TRP A 69 -5.84 -9.93 2.45
N ALA A 70 -7.16 -10.10 2.25
CA ALA A 70 -8.12 -10.40 3.30
C ALA A 70 -7.92 -9.48 4.53
N ALA A 71 -7.69 -8.20 4.28
CA ALA A 71 -7.31 -7.23 5.31
C ALA A 71 -8.26 -6.04 5.35
N LEU A 72 -8.50 -5.54 6.56
CA LEU A 72 -9.18 -4.30 6.82
C LEU A 72 -8.14 -3.18 7.02
N ASP A 73 -8.04 -2.26 6.07
CA ASP A 73 -7.33 -1.01 6.28
C ASP A 73 -8.27 -0.03 6.95
N PHE A 74 -7.83 0.65 8.00
CA PHE A 74 -8.64 1.67 8.63
C PHE A 74 -7.81 2.77 9.28
N PHE A 75 -8.41 3.95 9.35
CA PHE A 75 -7.87 5.14 9.99
C PHE A 75 -8.97 5.79 10.83
N ILE A 76 -8.65 6.15 12.07
CA ILE A 76 -9.53 6.90 12.96
C ILE A 76 -8.75 8.08 13.50
N LEU A 77 -9.29 9.28 13.35
CA LEU A 77 -8.68 10.48 13.88
C LEU A 77 -8.90 10.53 15.39
N PRO A 78 -7.86 10.79 16.19
CA PRO A 78 -8.03 11.11 17.62
C PRO A 78 -8.88 12.37 17.77
N ALA A 79 -10.14 12.21 18.13
CA ALA A 79 -11.14 13.26 18.23
C ALA A 79 -12.13 12.94 19.36
N PRO A 80 -12.93 13.89 19.88
CA PRO A 80 -13.88 13.62 20.95
C PRO A 80 -14.89 12.52 20.64
N GLN A 81 -15.24 12.33 19.35
CA GLN A 81 -16.16 11.30 18.87
C GLN A 81 -15.48 9.98 18.46
N MET A 82 -14.21 9.79 18.80
CA MET A 82 -13.42 8.61 18.37
C MET A 82 -14.11 7.29 18.69
N GLN A 83 -14.67 7.13 19.88
CA GLN A 83 -15.37 5.88 20.28
C GLN A 83 -16.63 5.60 19.44
N GLU A 84 -17.37 6.65 19.04
CA GLU A 84 -18.55 6.51 18.18
C GLU A 84 -18.14 6.08 16.77
N VAL A 85 -17.07 6.70 16.22
CA VAL A 85 -16.50 6.32 14.92
C VAL A 85 -15.95 4.89 14.95
N GLU A 86 -15.21 4.53 16.00
CA GLU A 86 -14.66 3.20 16.22
C GLU A 86 -15.77 2.13 16.20
N ALA A 87 -16.83 2.33 17.01
CA ALA A 87 -17.93 1.40 17.07
C ALA A 87 -18.65 1.24 15.70
N ALA A 88 -18.90 2.34 15.01
CA ALA A 88 -19.55 2.33 13.71
C ALA A 88 -18.70 1.67 12.63
N LEU A 89 -17.41 1.95 12.62
CA LEU A 89 -16.44 1.40 11.66
C LEU A 89 -16.35 -0.14 11.80
N PHE A 90 -16.15 -0.64 13.00
CA PHE A 90 -16.05 -2.09 13.20
C PHE A 90 -17.38 -2.81 13.02
N ALA A 91 -18.51 -2.16 13.30
CA ALA A 91 -19.83 -2.71 12.97
C ALA A 91 -20.03 -2.84 11.45
N TRP A 92 -19.66 -1.82 10.69
CA TRP A 92 -19.64 -1.86 9.22
C TRP A 92 -18.72 -2.97 8.69
N ALA A 93 -17.49 -3.05 9.22
CA ALA A 93 -16.54 -4.06 8.80
C ALA A 93 -17.04 -5.49 9.06
N ASP A 94 -17.63 -5.74 10.22
CA ASP A 94 -18.20 -7.04 10.58
C ASP A 94 -19.40 -7.40 9.68
N GLU A 95 -20.26 -6.43 9.34
CA GLU A 95 -21.38 -6.63 8.41
C GLU A 95 -20.88 -7.00 7.02
N ARG A 96 -19.98 -6.18 6.46
CA ARG A 96 -19.41 -6.46 5.15
C ARG A 96 -18.71 -7.81 5.09
N PHE A 97 -18.01 -8.18 6.15
CA PHE A 97 -17.32 -9.45 6.19
C PHE A 97 -18.29 -10.65 6.27
N ARG A 98 -19.43 -10.53 6.97
CA ARG A 98 -20.50 -11.57 6.94
C ARG A 98 -21.05 -11.77 5.53
N GLU A 99 -21.33 -10.68 4.79
CA GLU A 99 -21.76 -10.77 3.40
C GLU A 99 -20.75 -11.53 2.54
N LEU A 100 -19.46 -11.24 2.70
CA LEU A 100 -18.38 -11.94 1.97
C LEU A 100 -18.28 -13.42 2.35
N ASP A 101 -18.51 -13.79 3.60
CA ASP A 101 -18.54 -15.19 4.04
C ASP A 101 -19.75 -15.93 3.47
N GLU A 102 -20.92 -15.29 3.38
CA GLU A 102 -22.11 -15.84 2.73
C GLU A 102 -21.88 -16.06 1.23
N GLU A 103 -21.30 -15.07 0.54
CA GLU A 103 -20.94 -15.19 -0.88
C GLU A 103 -19.98 -16.36 -1.15
N ARG A 104 -19.01 -16.58 -0.27
CA ARG A 104 -18.02 -17.68 -0.36
C ARG A 104 -18.59 -19.04 0.06
N GLY A 105 -19.64 -19.06 0.86
CA GLY A 105 -20.23 -20.27 1.45
C GLY A 105 -19.43 -20.89 2.61
N HIS A 106 -18.42 -20.20 3.12
CA HIS A 106 -17.64 -20.63 4.29
C HIS A 106 -16.93 -19.43 4.96
N PRO A 107 -16.80 -19.45 6.29
CA PRO A 107 -16.14 -18.39 7.03
C PRO A 107 -14.62 -18.45 6.85
N LEU A 108 -14.02 -17.26 6.73
CA LEU A 108 -12.57 -17.06 6.73
C LEU A 108 -12.20 -15.98 7.74
N PRO A 109 -11.02 -16.03 8.38
CA PRO A 109 -10.57 -14.92 9.18
C PRO A 109 -10.24 -13.71 8.31
N TYR A 110 -10.58 -12.52 8.79
CA TYR A 110 -10.07 -11.29 8.22
C TYR A 110 -9.05 -10.62 9.16
N TRP A 111 -8.16 -9.83 8.56
CA TRP A 111 -6.92 -9.42 9.20
C TRP A 111 -6.81 -7.91 9.29
N VAL A 112 -6.16 -7.45 10.37
CA VAL A 112 -5.71 -6.07 10.52
C VAL A 112 -4.20 -6.07 10.70
N GLU A 113 -3.52 -5.15 10.04
CA GLU A 113 -2.08 -4.94 10.14
C GLU A 113 -1.77 -3.77 11.09
N PHE A 114 -0.70 -3.93 11.88
CA PHE A 114 -0.23 -2.91 12.81
C PHE A 114 1.28 -3.01 13.05
N CYS A 115 1.91 -1.89 13.38
CA CYS A 115 3.31 -1.87 13.79
C CYS A 115 3.46 -2.47 15.19
N ASP A 116 4.50 -3.25 15.43
CA ASP A 116 4.71 -3.97 16.71
C ASP A 116 4.96 -3.04 17.91
N ASP A 117 5.30 -1.78 17.67
CA ASP A 117 5.43 -0.71 18.66
C ASP A 117 4.15 0.14 18.85
N ASP A 118 3.12 -0.01 17.99
CA ASP A 118 1.83 0.68 18.08
C ASP A 118 0.89 -0.06 19.07
N ARG A 119 1.12 0.16 20.36
CA ARG A 119 0.34 -0.49 21.43
C ARG A 119 -1.11 -0.02 21.48
N GLU A 120 -1.38 1.23 21.13
CA GLU A 120 -2.74 1.77 21.14
C GLU A 120 -3.58 1.08 20.07
N ARG A 121 -3.06 0.96 18.87
CA ARG A 121 -3.72 0.23 17.79
C ARG A 121 -3.89 -1.25 18.12
N GLN A 122 -2.88 -1.89 18.71
CA GLN A 122 -3.00 -3.29 19.15
C GLN A 122 -4.14 -3.47 20.15
N GLN A 123 -4.22 -2.64 21.19
CA GLN A 123 -5.30 -2.71 22.19
C GLN A 123 -6.68 -2.47 21.58
N LEU A 124 -6.77 -1.50 20.65
CA LEU A 124 -8.00 -1.19 19.94
C LEU A 124 -8.52 -2.39 19.15
N ILE A 125 -7.68 -3.03 18.33
CA ILE A 125 -8.12 -4.19 17.53
C ILE A 125 -8.43 -5.42 18.40
N GLU A 126 -7.68 -5.65 19.47
CA GLU A 126 -7.98 -6.71 20.44
C GLU A 126 -9.33 -6.50 21.12
N ALA A 127 -9.69 -5.26 21.48
CA ALA A 127 -11.00 -4.92 22.05
C ALA A 127 -12.16 -5.22 21.07
N HIS A 128 -11.89 -5.19 19.75
CA HIS A 128 -12.86 -5.56 18.70
C HIS A 128 -12.77 -7.02 18.24
N GLY A 129 -12.07 -7.88 19.00
CA GLY A 129 -12.06 -9.33 18.80
C GLY A 129 -11.04 -9.85 17.80
N PHE A 130 -10.04 -9.07 17.41
CA PHE A 130 -8.93 -9.52 16.59
C PHE A 130 -7.89 -10.25 17.44
N MET A 131 -8.16 -11.52 17.74
CA MET A 131 -7.38 -12.34 18.68
C MET A 131 -6.54 -13.42 17.99
N LEU A 132 -6.81 -13.74 16.72
CA LEU A 132 -6.05 -14.76 15.99
C LEU A 132 -4.67 -14.22 15.62
N GLU A 133 -3.65 -15.02 15.83
CA GLU A 133 -2.27 -14.75 15.44
C GLU A 133 -1.90 -15.54 14.20
N VAL A 134 -1.03 -14.98 13.38
CA VAL A 134 -0.41 -15.68 12.26
C VAL A 134 1.09 -15.43 12.29
N ASP A 135 1.85 -16.47 12.01
CA ASP A 135 3.32 -16.39 11.86
C ASP A 135 3.68 -15.85 10.46
N TYR A 136 3.13 -14.68 10.14
CA TYR A 136 3.41 -13.96 8.92
C TYR A 136 3.47 -12.47 9.25
N SER A 137 4.53 -11.82 8.83
CA SER A 137 4.74 -10.41 9.09
C SER A 137 5.44 -9.73 7.92
N TYR A 138 5.29 -8.41 7.88
CA TYR A 138 6.12 -7.55 7.07
C TYR A 138 7.16 -6.85 7.95
N ILE A 139 8.13 -6.26 7.34
CA ILE A 139 9.08 -5.35 8.00
C ILE A 139 9.03 -4.00 7.33
N SER A 140 9.05 -2.94 8.10
CA SER A 140 9.24 -1.60 7.57
C SER A 140 10.74 -1.30 7.52
N LEU A 141 11.21 -1.00 6.32
CA LEU A 141 12.58 -0.58 6.04
C LEU A 141 12.55 0.89 5.64
N GLN A 142 13.42 1.69 6.25
CA GLN A 142 13.53 3.12 5.98
C GLN A 142 14.93 3.48 5.48
N HIS A 143 14.99 4.40 4.53
CA HIS A 143 16.20 5.06 4.07
C HIS A 143 16.08 6.56 4.26
N MET A 144 17.03 7.16 4.98
CA MET A 144 17.18 8.62 4.98
C MET A 144 17.87 9.02 3.67
N LEU A 145 17.25 9.91 2.90
CA LEU A 145 17.69 10.27 1.57
C LEU A 145 18.89 11.24 1.59
N VAL A 146 19.94 10.83 2.29
CA VAL A 146 21.21 11.53 2.38
C VAL A 146 22.33 10.63 1.85
N ASP A 147 23.34 11.23 1.22
CA ASP A 147 24.54 10.52 0.72
C ASP A 147 24.22 9.27 -0.12
N LEU A 148 23.28 9.41 -1.07
CA LEU A 148 22.85 8.31 -1.93
C LEU A 148 24.02 7.76 -2.77
N ALA A 149 24.15 6.45 -2.79
CA ALA A 149 25.10 5.77 -3.67
C ALA A 149 24.73 6.02 -5.15
N PRO A 150 25.70 6.10 -6.06
CA PRO A 150 25.42 6.28 -7.48
C PRO A 150 24.66 5.09 -8.06
N VAL A 151 23.78 5.36 -9.02
CA VAL A 151 23.07 4.31 -9.75
C VAL A 151 24.06 3.54 -10.62
N PRO A 152 24.17 2.21 -10.46
CA PRO A 152 25.06 1.42 -11.32
C PRO A 152 24.60 1.44 -12.78
N ALA A 153 25.55 1.25 -13.71
CA ALA A 153 25.20 1.06 -15.09
C ALA A 153 24.32 -0.18 -15.31
N LEU A 154 23.33 -0.05 -16.18
CA LEU A 154 22.53 -1.18 -16.63
C LEU A 154 23.39 -2.17 -17.44
N PRO A 155 23.01 -3.45 -17.50
CA PRO A 155 23.59 -4.37 -18.47
C PRO A 155 23.39 -3.85 -19.91
N ASP A 156 24.29 -4.26 -20.82
CA ASP A 156 24.26 -3.81 -22.20
C ASP A 156 22.89 -4.06 -22.87
N GLY A 157 22.38 -3.03 -23.54
CA GLY A 157 21.12 -3.05 -24.26
C GLY A 157 19.86 -2.89 -23.40
N PHE A 158 19.97 -2.85 -22.06
CA PHE A 158 18.84 -2.52 -21.19
C PHE A 158 18.64 -1.01 -21.10
N LEU A 159 17.38 -0.59 -20.91
CA LEU A 159 17.00 0.81 -20.75
C LEU A 159 16.15 1.00 -19.50
N LEU A 160 16.53 1.96 -18.64
CA LEU A 160 15.72 2.43 -17.51
C LEU A 160 15.06 3.76 -17.89
N ARG A 161 13.75 3.84 -17.71
CA ARG A 161 12.96 5.05 -17.98
C ARG A 161 11.68 5.07 -17.14
N SER A 162 10.94 6.16 -17.20
CA SER A 162 9.55 6.16 -16.72
C SER A 162 8.65 5.36 -17.66
N LEU A 163 7.52 4.84 -17.09
CA LEU A 163 6.45 4.20 -17.86
C LEU A 163 5.93 5.17 -18.93
N ALA A 164 5.71 4.69 -20.17
CA ALA A 164 5.22 5.52 -21.26
C ALA A 164 3.69 5.79 -21.22
N GLY A 165 3.06 5.50 -20.07
CA GLY A 165 1.65 5.73 -19.85
C GLY A 165 0.77 4.54 -20.24
N GLU A 166 -0.46 4.83 -20.65
CA GLU A 166 -1.53 3.82 -20.81
C GLU A 166 -1.20 2.73 -21.82
N SER A 167 -0.43 3.05 -22.85
CA SER A 167 -0.04 2.07 -23.89
C SER A 167 0.79 0.88 -23.38
N GLU A 168 1.45 1.02 -22.22
CA GLU A 168 2.29 -0.02 -21.61
C GLU A 168 1.65 -0.69 -20.40
N VAL A 169 0.46 -0.23 -19.97
CA VAL A 169 -0.20 -0.74 -18.75
C VAL A 169 -0.49 -2.23 -18.84
N ALA A 170 -0.94 -2.73 -19.99
CA ALA A 170 -1.27 -4.15 -20.16
C ALA A 170 -0.03 -5.05 -20.03
N GLU A 171 1.09 -4.65 -20.66
CA GLU A 171 2.36 -5.38 -20.56
C GLU A 171 2.92 -5.32 -19.13
N LEU A 172 2.85 -4.14 -18.50
CA LEU A 172 3.29 -3.97 -17.11
C LEU A 172 2.47 -4.84 -16.15
N ALA A 173 1.15 -4.91 -16.30
CA ALA A 173 0.29 -5.76 -15.48
C ALA A 173 0.66 -7.25 -15.65
N GLU A 174 0.96 -7.69 -16.88
CA GLU A 174 1.42 -9.06 -17.15
C GLU A 174 2.76 -9.34 -16.46
N MET A 175 3.74 -8.46 -16.62
CA MET A 175 5.05 -8.57 -15.99
C MET A 175 4.92 -8.61 -14.45
N HIS A 176 4.03 -7.79 -13.89
CA HIS A 176 3.74 -7.79 -12.46
C HIS A 176 3.20 -9.16 -11.99
N ARG A 177 2.19 -9.72 -12.70
CA ARG A 177 1.64 -11.05 -12.36
C ARG A 177 2.71 -12.13 -12.36
N MET A 178 3.59 -12.11 -13.35
CA MET A 178 4.71 -13.06 -13.42
C MET A 178 5.69 -12.89 -12.26
N ALA A 179 6.02 -11.65 -11.89
CA ALA A 179 6.99 -11.36 -10.85
C ALA A 179 6.49 -11.72 -9.44
N PHE A 180 5.19 -11.59 -9.19
CA PHE A 180 4.56 -11.88 -7.90
C PHE A 180 3.87 -13.24 -7.84
N GLU A 181 3.90 -14.02 -8.94
CA GLU A 181 3.18 -15.30 -9.05
C GLU A 181 1.70 -15.17 -8.66
N SER A 182 1.07 -14.06 -9.06
CA SER A 182 -0.26 -13.64 -8.63
C SER A 182 -1.13 -13.25 -9.82
N THR A 183 -2.43 -13.50 -9.73
CA THR A 183 -3.43 -13.05 -10.71
C THR A 183 -4.12 -11.75 -10.32
N ALA A 184 -3.81 -11.17 -9.15
CA ALA A 184 -4.50 -10.02 -8.60
C ALA A 184 -4.38 -8.75 -9.46
N MET A 185 -3.18 -8.48 -10.02
CA MET A 185 -2.96 -7.30 -10.84
C MET A 185 -3.69 -7.40 -12.18
N THR A 186 -4.61 -6.49 -12.42
CA THR A 186 -5.32 -6.35 -13.69
C THR A 186 -4.86 -5.12 -14.46
N THR A 187 -5.09 -5.10 -15.76
CA THR A 187 -4.88 -3.91 -16.58
C THR A 187 -5.73 -2.74 -16.06
N GLU A 188 -6.98 -3.03 -15.65
CA GLU A 188 -7.90 -2.03 -15.09
C GLU A 188 -7.35 -1.39 -13.81
N TRP A 189 -6.87 -2.20 -12.84
CA TRP A 189 -6.24 -1.67 -11.62
C TRP A 189 -5.10 -0.72 -11.98
N ARG A 190 -4.19 -1.17 -12.84
CA ARG A 190 -3.03 -0.37 -13.22
C ARG A 190 -3.42 0.90 -13.99
N THR A 191 -4.47 0.83 -14.83
CA THR A 191 -5.03 2.02 -15.50
C THR A 191 -5.58 3.03 -14.48
N ARG A 192 -6.33 2.57 -13.47
CA ARG A 192 -6.81 3.45 -12.40
C ARG A 192 -5.66 4.13 -11.66
N VAL A 193 -4.59 3.38 -11.38
CA VAL A 193 -3.38 3.92 -10.71
C VAL A 193 -2.78 5.09 -11.48
N ILE A 194 -2.59 4.98 -12.79
CA ILE A 194 -1.99 6.07 -13.58
C ILE A 194 -2.90 7.28 -13.77
N HIS A 195 -4.19 7.14 -13.48
CA HIS A 195 -5.17 8.23 -13.57
C HIS A 195 -5.52 8.85 -12.21
N THR A 196 -5.04 8.28 -11.09
CA THR A 196 -5.26 8.93 -9.78
C THR A 196 -4.45 10.22 -9.67
N SER A 197 -5.02 11.22 -8.99
CA SER A 197 -4.39 12.54 -8.80
C SER A 197 -3.07 12.52 -8.02
N GLN A 198 -2.81 11.44 -7.28
CA GLN A 198 -1.55 11.22 -6.55
C GLN A 198 -0.44 10.60 -7.39
N TYR A 199 -0.78 10.08 -8.56
CA TYR A 199 0.21 9.46 -9.45
C TYR A 199 1.18 10.49 -10.02
N ARG A 200 2.45 10.11 -10.04
CA ARG A 200 3.54 10.91 -10.61
C ARG A 200 4.29 10.07 -11.64
N PRO A 201 4.14 10.38 -12.94
CA PRO A 201 4.78 9.59 -14.00
C PRO A 201 6.29 9.43 -13.84
N GLU A 202 6.95 10.44 -13.29
CA GLU A 202 8.38 10.42 -13.01
C GLU A 202 8.78 9.47 -11.88
N LEU A 203 7.84 9.04 -11.03
CA LEU A 203 8.04 8.05 -9.97
C LEU A 203 7.52 6.66 -10.35
N ASP A 204 7.31 6.40 -11.63
CA ASP A 204 6.87 5.11 -12.17
C ASP A 204 7.91 4.59 -13.16
N LEU A 205 8.84 3.79 -12.64
CA LEU A 205 10.02 3.31 -13.36
C LEU A 205 9.78 1.96 -14.00
N VAL A 206 10.32 1.79 -15.20
CA VAL A 206 10.40 0.49 -15.88
C VAL A 206 11.80 0.25 -16.42
N ILE A 207 12.20 -1.01 -16.46
CA ILE A 207 13.38 -1.47 -17.19
C ILE A 207 12.91 -2.26 -18.40
N CYS A 208 13.40 -1.88 -19.58
CA CYS A 208 13.21 -2.60 -20.84
C CYS A 208 14.43 -3.45 -21.15
N ALA A 209 14.22 -4.69 -21.60
CA ALA A 209 15.26 -5.55 -22.15
C ALA A 209 15.63 -5.12 -23.58
N PRO A 210 16.72 -5.68 -24.19
CA PRO A 210 17.13 -5.34 -25.56
C PRO A 210 16.09 -5.60 -26.65
N ASP A 211 15.14 -6.49 -26.40
CA ASP A 211 14.02 -6.79 -27.30
C ASP A 211 12.81 -5.86 -27.11
N GLY A 212 12.92 -4.90 -26.19
CA GLY A 212 11.87 -3.93 -25.84
C GLY A 212 10.91 -4.37 -24.76
N SER A 213 10.93 -5.63 -24.33
CA SER A 213 10.01 -6.14 -23.29
C SER A 213 10.26 -5.50 -21.92
N LEU A 214 9.18 -5.27 -21.15
CA LEU A 214 9.26 -4.79 -19.78
C LEU A 214 9.71 -5.93 -18.84
N VAL A 215 10.82 -5.72 -18.12
CA VAL A 215 11.43 -6.77 -17.29
C VAL A 215 11.66 -6.34 -15.84
N GLY A 216 11.40 -5.11 -15.52
CA GLY A 216 11.44 -4.58 -14.15
C GLY A 216 10.56 -3.37 -14.01
N SER A 217 10.01 -3.16 -12.82
CA SER A 217 9.22 -1.96 -12.50
C SER A 217 9.42 -1.55 -11.04
N CYS A 218 9.24 -0.26 -10.78
CA CYS A 218 9.25 0.31 -9.44
C CYS A 218 8.35 1.54 -9.43
N LEU A 219 7.30 1.49 -8.64
CA LEU A 219 6.39 2.62 -8.45
C LEU A 219 6.66 3.27 -7.11
N GLY A 220 6.78 4.59 -7.11
CA GLY A 220 6.98 5.40 -5.92
C GLY A 220 5.77 6.29 -5.62
N TRP A 221 5.44 6.39 -4.34
CA TRP A 221 4.44 7.30 -3.79
C TRP A 221 5.13 8.35 -2.93
N PHE A 222 4.64 9.58 -2.94
CA PHE A 222 5.23 10.67 -2.17
C PHE A 222 4.16 11.50 -1.48
N GLU A 223 4.26 11.62 -0.16
CA GLU A 223 3.41 12.51 0.64
C GLU A 223 4.19 13.78 1.02
N PRO A 224 3.93 14.90 0.33
CA PRO A 224 4.71 16.13 0.52
C PRO A 224 4.60 16.73 1.92
N SER A 225 3.43 16.61 2.57
CA SER A 225 3.23 17.18 3.90
C SER A 225 4.09 16.52 4.99
N ARG A 226 4.54 15.29 4.73
CA ARG A 226 5.38 14.50 5.64
C ARG A 226 6.83 14.38 5.15
N LEU A 227 7.11 14.78 3.93
CA LEU A 227 8.39 14.58 3.24
C LEU A 227 8.84 13.11 3.22
N VAL A 228 7.87 12.18 3.21
CA VAL A 228 8.10 10.72 3.18
C VAL A 228 7.62 10.16 1.85
N ALA A 229 8.44 9.31 1.27
CA ALA A 229 8.09 8.53 0.09
C ALA A 229 8.00 7.04 0.42
N GLN A 230 7.28 6.27 -0.41
CA GLN A 230 7.17 4.82 -0.29
C GLN A 230 7.33 4.17 -1.65
N ILE A 231 8.08 3.07 -1.69
CA ILE A 231 8.16 2.19 -2.85
C ILE A 231 7.09 1.11 -2.71
N GLU A 232 6.09 1.11 -3.62
CA GLU A 232 5.04 0.11 -3.70
C GLU A 232 4.34 0.14 -5.06
N PRO A 233 4.45 -0.93 -5.89
CA PRO A 233 5.31 -2.09 -5.76
C PRO A 233 6.69 -1.94 -6.44
N ILE A 234 7.58 -2.90 -6.18
CA ILE A 234 8.80 -3.11 -6.97
C ILE A 234 8.87 -4.56 -7.43
N SER A 235 9.21 -4.77 -8.69
CA SER A 235 9.27 -6.11 -9.27
C SER A 235 10.35 -6.25 -10.34
N VAL A 236 10.84 -7.49 -10.49
CA VAL A 236 11.73 -7.90 -11.59
C VAL A 236 11.24 -9.24 -12.11
N HIS A 237 11.00 -9.31 -13.41
CA HIS A 237 10.59 -10.53 -14.10
C HIS A 237 11.50 -11.72 -13.75
N PRO A 238 10.98 -12.94 -13.45
CA PRO A 238 11.76 -14.06 -12.94
C PRO A 238 13.00 -14.41 -13.78
N ARG A 239 12.89 -14.36 -15.11
CA ARG A 239 14.01 -14.64 -16.03
C ARG A 239 15.14 -13.62 -15.98
N PHE A 240 14.91 -12.45 -15.40
CA PHE A 240 15.87 -11.35 -15.36
C PHE A 240 16.36 -11.01 -13.95
N GLN A 241 15.90 -11.76 -12.95
CA GLN A 241 16.38 -11.65 -11.59
C GLN A 241 17.86 -11.97 -11.47
N ARG A 242 18.49 -11.57 -10.33
CA ARG A 242 19.92 -11.80 -10.00
C ARG A 242 20.90 -11.13 -10.98
N ARG A 243 20.47 -10.13 -11.73
CA ARG A 243 21.29 -9.29 -12.62
C ARG A 243 21.52 -7.88 -12.07
N GLY A 244 21.15 -7.61 -10.81
CA GLY A 244 21.29 -6.30 -10.20
C GLY A 244 20.16 -5.31 -10.53
N LEU A 245 19.15 -5.68 -11.36
CA LEU A 245 18.10 -4.77 -11.82
C LEU A 245 17.28 -4.18 -10.67
N GLY A 246 16.93 -5.00 -9.67
CA GLY A 246 16.21 -4.51 -8.48
C GLY A 246 17.00 -3.45 -7.70
N ARG A 247 18.32 -3.62 -7.57
CA ARG A 247 19.19 -2.62 -6.93
C ARG A 247 19.25 -1.32 -7.72
N ILE A 248 19.29 -1.41 -9.04
CA ILE A 248 19.28 -0.23 -9.94
C ILE A 248 17.96 0.51 -9.80
N LEU A 249 16.80 -0.20 -9.82
CA LEU A 249 15.48 0.40 -9.60
C LEU A 249 15.38 1.11 -8.25
N LEU A 250 15.84 0.47 -7.17
CA LEU A 250 15.84 1.06 -5.84
C LEU A 250 16.65 2.36 -5.80
N LEU A 251 17.90 2.33 -6.28
CA LEU A 251 18.77 3.51 -6.24
C LEU A 251 18.23 4.65 -7.11
N GLU A 252 17.77 4.37 -8.32
CA GLU A 252 17.16 5.38 -9.17
C GLU A 252 15.94 6.01 -8.52
N MET A 253 15.06 5.18 -7.90
CA MET A 253 13.89 5.68 -7.21
C MET A 253 14.28 6.56 -6.01
N LEU A 254 15.28 6.17 -5.21
CA LEU A 254 15.76 7.00 -4.09
C LEU A 254 16.27 8.37 -4.57
N HIS A 255 17.01 8.41 -5.67
CA HIS A 255 17.44 9.69 -6.28
C HIS A 255 16.25 10.53 -6.74
N ARG A 256 15.24 9.93 -7.35
CA ARG A 256 14.02 10.64 -7.75
C ARG A 256 13.24 11.18 -6.55
N PHE A 257 13.09 10.39 -5.50
CA PHE A 257 12.46 10.84 -4.26
C PHE A 257 13.19 12.04 -3.64
N GLN A 258 14.52 11.98 -3.58
CA GLN A 258 15.33 13.12 -3.11
C GLN A 258 15.12 14.36 -3.97
N ALA A 259 15.11 14.21 -5.29
CA ALA A 259 14.87 15.31 -6.24
C ALA A 259 13.46 15.92 -6.11
N HIS A 260 12.47 15.12 -5.68
CA HIS A 260 11.11 15.59 -5.35
C HIS A 260 10.98 16.19 -3.94
N GLY A 261 12.06 16.23 -3.16
CA GLY A 261 12.08 16.84 -1.83
C GLY A 261 11.71 15.91 -0.68
N ALA A 262 11.63 14.59 -0.91
CA ALA A 262 11.47 13.65 0.19
C ALA A 262 12.73 13.64 1.08
N SER A 263 12.53 13.53 2.38
CA SER A 263 13.61 13.40 3.36
C SER A 263 13.91 11.93 3.70
N SER A 264 12.91 11.07 3.52
CA SER A 264 13.05 9.63 3.74
C SER A 264 12.18 8.83 2.78
N ALA A 265 12.56 7.56 2.58
CA ALA A 265 11.80 6.59 1.81
C ALA A 265 11.57 5.33 2.66
N ILE A 266 10.39 4.72 2.50
CA ILE A 266 10.04 3.44 3.13
C ILE A 266 9.72 2.39 2.06
N ILE A 267 9.92 1.12 2.43
CA ILE A 267 9.47 -0.05 1.70
C ILE A 267 9.13 -1.14 2.72
N GLU A 268 8.07 -1.91 2.45
CA GLU A 268 7.53 -2.83 3.43
C GLU A 268 7.37 -4.26 2.88
N PRO A 269 8.51 -4.96 2.65
CA PRO A 269 8.47 -6.31 2.15
C PRO A 269 8.03 -7.32 3.22
N SER A 270 7.48 -8.48 2.78
CA SER A 270 7.33 -9.64 3.64
C SER A 270 8.67 -10.03 4.26
N ILE A 271 8.65 -10.42 5.53
CA ILE A 271 9.83 -10.90 6.25
C ILE A 271 10.46 -12.12 5.58
N GLU A 272 9.66 -12.92 4.87
CA GLU A 272 10.12 -14.12 4.16
C GLU A 272 10.77 -13.79 2.81
N ASN A 273 10.54 -12.59 2.26
CA ASN A 273 11.11 -12.19 0.97
C ASN A 273 12.58 -11.75 1.12
N ALA A 274 13.46 -12.71 1.38
CA ALA A 274 14.89 -12.44 1.55
C ALA A 274 15.58 -11.76 0.36
N PRO A 275 15.21 -12.00 -0.92
CA PRO A 275 15.82 -11.30 -2.05
C PRO A 275 15.62 -9.78 -2.00
N ILE A 276 14.38 -9.29 -1.77
CA ILE A 276 14.13 -7.85 -1.73
C ILE A 276 14.74 -7.22 -0.48
N ARG A 277 14.70 -7.91 0.67
CA ARG A 277 15.33 -7.41 1.90
C ARG A 277 16.82 -7.15 1.69
N LYS A 278 17.55 -8.13 1.14
CA LYS A 278 18.98 -7.99 0.82
C LYS A 278 19.25 -6.87 -0.19
N ALA A 279 18.36 -6.69 -1.18
CA ALA A 279 18.49 -5.60 -2.13
C ALA A 279 18.34 -4.25 -1.42
N CYS A 280 17.34 -4.07 -0.56
CA CYS A 280 17.13 -2.86 0.25
C CYS A 280 18.32 -2.58 1.18
N GLU A 281 18.77 -3.58 1.94
CA GLU A 281 19.93 -3.46 2.81
C GLU A 281 21.20 -3.02 2.03
N SER A 282 21.39 -3.57 0.81
CA SER A 282 22.55 -3.25 -0.05
C SER A 282 22.57 -1.81 -0.55
N VAL A 283 21.46 -1.11 -0.48
CA VAL A 283 21.33 0.31 -0.87
C VAL A 283 21.15 1.23 0.32
N GLY A 284 21.20 0.72 1.56
CA GLY A 284 21.22 1.52 2.78
C GLY A 284 19.91 1.61 3.55
N PHE A 285 18.86 0.87 3.17
CA PHE A 285 17.67 0.77 4.01
C PHE A 285 17.98 0.07 5.33
N GLN A 286 17.36 0.55 6.40
CA GLN A 286 17.45 0.00 7.74
C GLN A 286 16.07 -0.37 8.26
N MET A 287 15.97 -1.48 8.98
CA MET A 287 14.72 -1.91 9.61
C MET A 287 14.35 -0.95 10.75
N THR A 288 13.11 -0.51 10.78
CA THR A 288 12.56 0.35 11.83
C THR A 288 11.61 -0.41 12.75
N HIS A 289 10.69 -1.20 12.22
CA HIS A 289 9.74 -1.99 13.01
C HIS A 289 9.23 -3.21 12.22
N THR A 290 8.60 -4.13 12.94
CA THR A 290 7.88 -5.26 12.38
C THR A 290 6.41 -4.90 12.23
N ILE A 291 5.79 -5.33 11.14
CA ILE A 291 4.36 -5.18 10.92
C ILE A 291 3.73 -6.55 11.14
N ARG A 292 2.88 -6.64 12.14
CA ARG A 292 2.17 -7.85 12.53
C ARG A 292 0.74 -7.84 12.04
N ARG A 293 0.11 -9.01 12.10
CA ARG A 293 -1.30 -9.18 11.75
C ARG A 293 -2.06 -9.81 12.92
N ARG A 294 -3.28 -9.34 13.14
CA ARG A 294 -4.26 -9.99 14.02
C ARG A 294 -5.51 -10.28 13.20
N GLY A 295 -6.07 -11.44 13.42
CA GLY A 295 -7.26 -11.90 12.74
C GLY A 295 -8.47 -11.98 13.62
N LYS A 296 -9.64 -11.86 12.99
CA LYS A 296 -10.95 -12.09 13.58
C LYS A 296 -11.72 -13.06 12.71
N LEU A 297 -12.36 -14.04 13.34
CA LEU A 297 -13.33 -14.92 12.70
C LEU A 297 -14.70 -14.54 13.25
N LEU A 298 -15.63 -14.20 12.37
CA LEU A 298 -17.01 -13.95 12.81
C LEU A 298 -17.68 -15.29 13.13
N ASN A 299 -18.18 -15.42 14.33
CA ASN A 299 -18.99 -16.57 14.70
C ASN A 299 -20.30 -16.52 13.93
N GLN A 300 -20.70 -17.65 13.37
CA GLN A 300 -22.01 -17.85 12.74
C GLN A 300 -23.13 -17.69 13.74
#